data_ce66e921fa246bd3d7a492a35b6a2918
#
_entry.id   ce66e921fa246bd3d7a492a35b6a2918
#
_cell.length_a   1.000
_cell.length_b   1.000
_cell.length_c   1.000
_cell.angle_alpha   90.00
_cell.angle_beta   90.00
_cell.angle_gamma   90.00
#
_symmetry.space_group_name_H-M   'P 1'
#
loop_
_entity.id
_entity.type
_entity.pdbx_description
1 polymer ?
#
loop_
_entity_poly.entity_id
_entity_poly.type
_entity_poly.pdbx_seq_one_letter_code
_entity_poly.pdbx_strand_id
1 'polypeptide(L)'
;MKINAFSLLLFMVFNLTLHAQKGLPIQVSDSQIKPLSSFSNATLQKSLEKELKANPEWKNLISQKKMSVGIVDLSNPEKVRYASINGNYMMYAASLPKIAILLSAMDAIEKGELKETADVKNDMKIMISKSDNHAATRMIDRLGYEKIESVMTDPKYKFYDENKGGGLWVGKRYGGGGKTNREPIKNLSHAASVNQVCRYYYLLAHGKLVNQKRSKQMLDIMGNPDLHHKFVSTLDKIAPNAHLFRKSGSWQTYHSDSILVWGNDPSRRYILVALIDDSNGEQIIRDLVKPIEKVLKNKVSTNSIALN
;
A
#
# COMPACT_ATOMS: atom_id res chain seq x y z
N MET A 1 -1.37 -69.86 21.10
CA MET A 1 -0.69 -68.60 21.47
C MET A 1 -0.92 -67.62 20.33
N LYS A 2 -1.87 -66.70 20.50
CA LYS A 2 -2.26 -65.71 19.45
C LYS A 2 -1.60 -64.38 19.82
N ILE A 3 -0.72 -63.90 18.96
CA ILE A 3 -0.08 -62.60 19.12
C ILE A 3 -0.91 -61.57 18.37
N ASN A 4 -1.53 -60.64 19.08
CA ASN A 4 -2.27 -59.53 18.52
C ASN A 4 -1.29 -58.46 18.10
N ALA A 5 -1.27 -58.13 16.80
CA ALA A 5 -0.54 -56.97 16.27
C ALA A 5 -1.36 -55.71 16.54
N PHE A 6 -0.86 -54.87 17.41
CA PHE A 6 -1.42 -53.52 17.66
C PHE A 6 -0.89 -52.57 16.59
N SER A 7 -1.72 -52.19 15.66
CA SER A 7 -1.41 -51.21 14.62
C SER A 7 -1.40 -49.82 15.24
N LEU A 8 -0.23 -49.23 15.42
CA LEU A 8 -0.05 -47.85 15.90
C LEU A 8 -0.24 -46.90 14.72
N LEU A 9 -1.43 -46.30 14.61
CA LEU A 9 -1.74 -45.28 13.62
C LEU A 9 -1.13 -43.95 14.10
N LEU A 10 0.03 -43.58 13.53
CA LEU A 10 0.70 -42.32 13.82
C LEU A 10 -0.04 -41.18 13.09
N PHE A 11 -0.91 -40.44 13.79
CA PHE A 11 -1.50 -39.21 13.29
C PHE A 11 -0.40 -38.14 13.24
N MET A 12 0.19 -37.89 12.07
CA MET A 12 0.95 -36.68 11.82
C MET A 12 -0.02 -35.49 11.80
N VAL A 13 -0.12 -34.82 12.93
CA VAL A 13 -0.75 -33.50 13.00
C VAL A 13 0.20 -32.54 12.30
N PHE A 14 -0.09 -32.21 11.05
CA PHE A 14 0.50 -31.08 10.35
C PHE A 14 0.06 -29.82 11.09
N ASN A 15 0.87 -29.36 12.03
CA ASN A 15 0.77 -27.99 12.56
C ASN A 15 1.09 -27.04 11.42
N LEU A 16 0.07 -26.64 10.65
CA LEU A 16 0.09 -25.41 9.88
C LEU A 16 0.21 -24.26 10.90
N THR A 17 1.44 -23.93 11.26
CA THR A 17 1.74 -22.70 11.96
C THR A 17 1.33 -21.55 11.01
N LEU A 18 0.07 -21.08 11.13
CA LEU A 18 -0.26 -19.74 10.74
C LEU A 18 0.72 -18.85 11.51
N HIS A 19 1.76 -18.40 10.84
CA HIS A 19 2.60 -17.33 11.37
C HIS A 19 1.71 -16.10 11.42
N ALA A 20 1.00 -15.93 12.53
CA ALA A 20 0.32 -14.69 12.84
C ALA A 20 1.36 -13.58 12.68
N GLN A 21 1.10 -12.66 11.76
CA GLN A 21 1.96 -11.49 11.50
C GLN A 21 2.07 -10.72 12.83
N LYS A 22 3.11 -11.04 13.63
CA LYS A 22 3.27 -10.46 14.96
C LYS A 22 3.30 -8.95 14.84
N GLY A 23 2.24 -8.29 15.32
CA GLY A 23 2.16 -6.83 15.45
C GLY A 23 1.36 -6.09 14.37
N LEU A 24 0.67 -6.76 13.44
CA LEU A 24 -0.28 -6.12 12.52
C LEU A 24 -1.67 -6.76 12.61
N PRO A 25 -2.77 -5.97 12.58
CA PRO A 25 -2.78 -4.50 12.69
C PRO A 25 -2.22 -3.98 14.00
N ILE A 26 -1.56 -2.82 13.96
CA ILE A 26 -1.03 -2.14 15.14
C ILE A 26 -2.18 -1.80 16.07
N GLN A 27 -2.07 -2.21 17.33
CA GLN A 27 -3.08 -1.93 18.35
C GLN A 27 -2.80 -0.56 18.97
N VAL A 28 -3.64 0.40 18.67
CA VAL A 28 -3.63 1.74 19.26
C VAL A 28 -5.06 2.18 19.55
N SER A 29 -5.24 3.08 20.53
CA SER A 29 -6.54 3.69 20.78
C SER A 29 -6.98 4.57 19.59
N ASP A 30 -8.30 4.76 19.45
CA ASP A 30 -8.83 5.61 18.36
C ASP A 30 -8.34 7.05 18.44
N SER A 31 -8.08 7.57 19.63
CA SER A 31 -7.54 8.91 19.87
C SER A 31 -6.09 9.08 19.36
N GLN A 32 -5.35 7.99 19.16
CA GLN A 32 -4.00 8.00 18.61
C GLN A 32 -4.00 8.02 17.07
N ILE A 33 -5.13 7.68 16.43
CA ILE A 33 -5.27 7.75 14.98
C ILE A 33 -5.52 9.20 14.58
N LYS A 34 -4.50 9.82 14.05
CA LYS A 34 -4.51 11.22 13.59
C LYS A 34 -4.44 11.29 12.06
N PRO A 35 -4.86 12.41 11.44
CA PRO A 35 -4.61 12.65 10.03
C PRO A 35 -3.12 12.50 9.69
N LEU A 36 -2.78 11.86 8.59
CA LEU A 36 -1.39 11.61 8.21
C LEU A 36 -0.56 12.91 8.11
N SER A 37 -1.19 14.01 7.71
CA SER A 37 -0.57 15.33 7.65
C SER A 37 -0.08 15.85 9.02
N SER A 38 -0.68 15.42 10.13
CA SER A 38 -0.24 15.80 11.47
C SER A 38 1.10 15.15 11.88
N PHE A 39 1.53 14.14 11.16
CA PHE A 39 2.82 13.47 11.34
C PHE A 39 3.92 14.01 10.40
N SER A 40 3.63 15.09 9.67
CA SER A 40 4.62 15.75 8.82
C SER A 40 5.87 16.12 9.65
N ASN A 41 7.04 15.66 9.20
CA ASN A 41 8.28 15.83 9.93
C ASN A 41 9.30 16.57 9.07
N ALA A 42 9.64 17.80 9.46
CA ALA A 42 10.52 18.69 8.70
C ALA A 42 11.91 18.09 8.47
N THR A 43 12.46 17.38 9.46
CA THR A 43 13.78 16.74 9.34
C THR A 43 13.74 15.58 8.34
N LEU A 44 12.70 14.74 8.42
CA LEU A 44 12.51 13.64 7.47
C LEU A 44 12.27 14.19 6.05
N GLN A 45 11.47 15.26 5.93
CA GLN A 45 11.21 15.95 4.66
C GLN A 45 12.50 16.46 4.02
N LYS A 46 13.32 17.20 4.79
CA LYS A 46 14.60 17.73 4.31
C LYS A 46 15.57 16.62 3.89
N SER A 47 15.62 15.53 4.66
CA SER A 47 16.46 14.36 4.34
C SER A 47 15.99 13.67 3.06
N LEU A 48 14.68 13.47 2.89
CA LEU A 48 14.08 12.89 1.70
C LEU A 48 14.38 13.74 0.46
N GLU A 49 14.15 15.05 0.54
CA GLU A 49 14.43 15.96 -0.56
C GLU A 49 15.91 15.97 -0.96
N LYS A 50 16.80 16.05 0.03
CA LYS A 50 18.25 16.03 -0.20
C LYS A 50 18.67 14.76 -0.92
N GLU A 51 18.22 13.59 -0.44
CA GLU A 51 18.62 12.29 -0.97
C GLU A 51 18.09 12.08 -2.40
N LEU A 52 16.81 12.38 -2.66
CA LEU A 52 16.24 12.15 -3.99
C LEU A 52 16.72 13.17 -5.02
N LYS A 53 16.89 14.44 -4.63
CA LYS A 53 17.39 15.49 -5.55
C LYS A 53 18.91 15.41 -5.81
N ALA A 54 19.64 14.55 -5.09
CA ALA A 54 21.05 14.28 -5.37
C ALA A 54 21.25 13.56 -6.72
N ASN A 55 20.26 12.81 -7.18
CA ASN A 55 20.24 12.26 -8.55
C ASN A 55 19.68 13.31 -9.51
N PRO A 56 20.43 13.76 -10.54
CA PRO A 56 19.99 14.82 -11.46
C PRO A 56 18.72 14.44 -12.26
N GLU A 57 18.58 13.17 -12.67
CA GLU A 57 17.40 12.69 -13.40
C GLU A 57 16.16 12.74 -12.52
N TRP A 58 16.27 12.26 -11.28
CA TRP A 58 15.15 12.29 -10.33
C TRP A 58 14.78 13.72 -9.95
N LYS A 59 15.78 14.60 -9.78
CA LYS A 59 15.54 16.04 -9.54
C LYS A 59 14.72 16.65 -10.68
N ASN A 60 15.05 16.31 -11.93
CA ASN A 60 14.29 16.78 -13.10
C ASN A 60 12.85 16.22 -13.12
N LEU A 61 12.67 14.91 -12.92
CA LEU A 61 11.35 14.29 -12.85
C LEU A 61 10.49 14.88 -11.71
N ILE A 62 11.09 15.16 -10.57
CA ILE A 62 10.42 15.82 -9.42
C ILE A 62 9.96 17.22 -9.81
N SER A 63 10.82 18.03 -10.45
CA SER A 63 10.48 19.40 -10.86
C SER A 63 9.36 19.45 -11.90
N GLN A 64 9.32 18.47 -12.79
CA GLN A 64 8.26 18.31 -13.81
C GLN A 64 6.99 17.63 -13.27
N LYS A 65 6.93 17.29 -11.98
CA LYS A 65 5.83 16.51 -11.37
C LYS A 65 5.62 15.14 -12.03
N LYS A 66 6.64 14.57 -12.64
CA LYS A 66 6.67 13.21 -13.19
C LYS A 66 7.13 12.16 -12.18
N MET A 67 7.60 12.59 -11.03
CA MET A 67 7.98 11.73 -9.91
C MET A 67 7.34 12.24 -8.61
N SER A 68 6.59 11.37 -7.96
CA SER A 68 6.00 11.59 -6.64
C SER A 68 6.42 10.45 -5.71
N VAL A 69 6.88 10.77 -4.50
CA VAL A 69 7.32 9.78 -3.51
C VAL A 69 6.78 10.15 -2.13
N GLY A 70 6.33 9.16 -1.37
CA GLY A 70 5.88 9.34 0.01
C GLY A 70 6.41 8.23 0.90
N ILE A 71 6.76 8.60 2.13
CA ILE A 71 7.24 7.68 3.16
C ILE A 71 6.53 7.93 4.48
N VAL A 72 6.17 6.83 5.16
CA VAL A 72 5.68 6.87 6.55
C VAL A 72 6.58 5.97 7.37
N ASP A 73 7.28 6.55 8.32
CA ASP A 73 8.09 5.80 9.28
C ASP A 73 7.22 5.29 10.42
N LEU A 74 7.12 3.97 10.53
CA LEU A 74 6.38 3.23 11.55
C LEU A 74 7.34 2.52 12.53
N SER A 75 8.62 2.89 12.55
CA SER A 75 9.62 2.28 13.45
C SER A 75 9.24 2.44 14.93
N ASN A 76 8.54 3.52 15.26
CA ASN A 76 7.89 3.73 16.54
C ASN A 76 6.42 4.12 16.29
N PRO A 77 5.45 3.23 16.56
CA PRO A 77 4.03 3.50 16.34
C PRO A 77 3.48 4.72 17.12
N GLU A 78 4.11 5.08 18.23
CA GLU A 78 3.72 6.27 19.02
C GLU A 78 4.30 7.58 18.46
N LYS A 79 5.34 7.48 17.63
CA LYS A 79 6.07 8.62 17.04
C LYS A 79 6.18 8.46 15.52
N VAL A 80 5.05 8.26 14.87
CA VAL A 80 4.95 8.18 13.41
C VAL A 80 5.52 9.46 12.79
N ARG A 81 6.28 9.31 11.69
CA ARG A 81 6.79 10.44 10.91
C ARG A 81 6.40 10.28 9.44
N TYR A 82 6.06 11.38 8.82
CA TYR A 82 5.64 11.41 7.42
C TYR A 82 6.39 12.47 6.63
N ALA A 83 6.74 12.14 5.39
CA ALA A 83 7.29 13.07 4.39
C ALA A 83 6.87 12.66 2.99
N SER A 84 6.76 13.63 2.07
CA SER A 84 6.46 13.35 0.67
C SER A 84 7.00 14.41 -0.28
N ILE A 85 7.28 14.00 -1.52
CA ILE A 85 7.60 14.86 -2.65
C ILE A 85 6.45 14.76 -3.63
N ASN A 86 5.92 15.91 -4.08
CA ASN A 86 4.74 16.00 -4.96
C ASN A 86 3.54 15.19 -4.44
N GLY A 87 3.39 15.09 -3.10
CA GLY A 87 2.51 14.13 -2.45
C GLY A 87 1.03 14.24 -2.82
N ASN A 88 0.52 15.46 -3.07
CA ASN A 88 -0.87 15.70 -3.50
C ASN A 88 -1.03 15.72 -5.03
N TYR A 89 0.06 15.58 -5.79
CA TYR A 89 -0.04 15.56 -7.24
C TYR A 89 -0.62 14.22 -7.71
N MET A 90 -1.84 14.26 -8.22
CA MET A 90 -2.53 13.09 -8.74
C MET A 90 -2.00 12.72 -10.12
N MET A 91 -1.69 11.43 -10.32
CA MET A 91 -1.20 10.87 -11.57
C MET A 91 -2.02 9.64 -11.97
N TYR A 92 -1.95 9.29 -13.26
CA TYR A 92 -2.40 7.98 -13.69
C TYR A 92 -1.52 6.90 -13.03
N ALA A 93 -2.15 5.91 -12.41
CA ALA A 93 -1.45 4.97 -11.53
C ALA A 93 -1.62 3.49 -11.94
N ALA A 94 -2.13 3.25 -13.15
CA ALA A 94 -2.33 1.92 -13.72
C ALA A 94 -3.07 0.95 -12.75
N SER A 95 -2.45 -0.15 -12.36
CA SER A 95 -3.07 -1.16 -11.48
C SER A 95 -2.95 -0.87 -9.98
N LEU A 96 -2.27 0.20 -9.55
CA LEU A 96 -2.17 0.53 -8.13
C LEU A 96 -3.56 0.81 -7.51
N PRO A 97 -4.50 1.53 -8.18
CA PRO A 97 -5.82 1.80 -7.61
C PRO A 97 -6.71 0.57 -7.39
N LYS A 98 -6.28 -0.65 -7.73
CA LYS A 98 -6.97 -1.89 -7.34
C LYS A 98 -7.12 -2.02 -5.81
N ILE A 99 -6.32 -1.30 -5.02
CA ILE A 99 -6.52 -1.18 -3.57
C ILE A 99 -7.85 -0.49 -3.21
N ALA A 100 -8.34 0.43 -4.05
CA ALA A 100 -9.65 1.04 -3.88
C ALA A 100 -10.78 0.02 -4.12
N ILE A 101 -10.63 -0.85 -5.12
CA ILE A 101 -11.57 -1.95 -5.36
C ILE A 101 -11.60 -2.91 -4.16
N LEU A 102 -10.42 -3.26 -3.63
CA LEU A 102 -10.32 -4.13 -2.46
C LEU A 102 -11.03 -3.54 -1.23
N LEU A 103 -10.80 -2.24 -0.95
CA LEU A 103 -11.48 -1.56 0.16
C LEU A 103 -12.99 -1.53 -0.05
N SER A 104 -13.45 -1.19 -1.26
CA SER A 104 -14.88 -1.13 -1.57
C SER A 104 -15.55 -2.49 -1.48
N ALA A 105 -14.84 -3.57 -1.86
CA ALA A 105 -15.32 -4.93 -1.69
C ALA A 105 -15.46 -5.30 -0.20
N MET A 106 -14.47 -4.97 0.61
CA MET A 106 -14.53 -5.24 2.06
C MET A 106 -15.62 -4.42 2.77
N ASP A 107 -15.84 -3.16 2.35
CA ASP A 107 -16.93 -2.33 2.84
C ASP A 107 -18.31 -2.93 2.45
N ALA A 108 -18.47 -3.34 1.19
CA ALA A 108 -19.69 -3.96 0.70
C ALA A 108 -19.99 -5.31 1.38
N ILE A 109 -18.96 -6.12 1.64
CA ILE A 109 -19.12 -7.39 2.37
C ILE A 109 -19.54 -7.12 3.82
N GLU A 110 -18.93 -6.14 4.48
CA GLU A 110 -19.27 -5.81 5.88
C GLU A 110 -20.70 -5.28 6.01
N LYS A 111 -21.18 -4.55 5.01
CA LYS A 111 -22.56 -4.02 4.94
C LYS A 111 -23.58 -5.04 4.43
N GLY A 112 -23.17 -6.23 4.02
CA GLY A 112 -24.04 -7.26 3.44
C GLY A 112 -24.47 -6.98 1.99
N GLU A 113 -23.89 -5.99 1.34
CA GLU A 113 -24.16 -5.60 -0.06
C GLU A 113 -23.48 -6.54 -1.07
N LEU A 114 -22.39 -7.20 -0.66
CA LEU A 114 -21.66 -8.19 -1.45
C LEU A 114 -21.49 -9.48 -0.65
N LYS A 115 -21.96 -10.61 -1.19
CA LYS A 115 -21.78 -11.92 -0.56
C LYS A 115 -20.32 -12.37 -0.66
N GLU A 116 -19.71 -12.73 0.47
CA GLU A 116 -18.30 -13.20 0.56
C GLU A 116 -18.19 -14.67 0.12
N THR A 117 -18.36 -14.94 -1.19
CA THR A 117 -18.23 -16.28 -1.77
C THR A 117 -16.77 -16.67 -2.02
N ALA A 118 -16.51 -17.94 -2.33
CA ALA A 118 -15.19 -18.44 -2.72
C ALA A 118 -14.64 -17.68 -3.95
N ASP A 119 -15.49 -17.39 -4.95
CA ASP A 119 -15.09 -16.66 -6.16
C ASP A 119 -14.72 -15.22 -5.86
N VAL A 120 -15.50 -14.53 -5.00
CA VAL A 120 -15.19 -13.16 -4.57
C VAL A 120 -13.85 -13.11 -3.83
N LYS A 121 -13.59 -14.06 -2.92
CA LYS A 121 -12.31 -14.17 -2.21
C LYS A 121 -11.15 -14.41 -3.16
N ASN A 122 -11.31 -15.32 -4.10
CA ASN A 122 -10.29 -15.62 -5.11
C ASN A 122 -10.03 -14.42 -6.00
N ASP A 123 -11.08 -13.74 -6.50
CA ASP A 123 -10.93 -12.55 -7.33
C ASP A 123 -10.19 -11.43 -6.59
N MET A 124 -10.53 -11.14 -5.34
CA MET A 124 -9.79 -10.18 -4.53
C MET A 124 -8.30 -10.55 -4.39
N LYS A 125 -8.02 -11.84 -4.13
CA LYS A 125 -6.66 -12.33 -3.96
C LYS A 125 -5.83 -12.15 -5.23
N ILE A 126 -6.27 -12.71 -6.38
CA ILE A 126 -5.49 -12.65 -7.62
C ILE A 126 -5.44 -11.24 -8.22
N MET A 127 -6.49 -10.42 -8.02
CA MET A 127 -6.49 -9.01 -8.38
C MET A 127 -5.34 -8.25 -7.73
N ILE A 128 -5.01 -8.57 -6.49
CA ILE A 128 -3.94 -7.92 -5.73
C ILE A 128 -2.60 -8.61 -5.97
N SER A 129 -2.47 -9.92 -5.69
CA SER A 129 -1.18 -10.62 -5.71
C SER A 129 -0.58 -10.72 -7.11
N LYS A 130 -1.39 -11.07 -8.11
CA LYS A 130 -0.99 -11.21 -9.52
C LYS A 130 -1.30 -9.98 -10.37
N SER A 131 -1.97 -8.97 -9.77
CA SER A 131 -2.47 -7.82 -10.53
C SER A 131 -3.41 -8.17 -11.69
N ASP A 132 -4.18 -9.27 -11.55
CA ASP A 132 -5.06 -9.79 -12.58
C ASP A 132 -6.12 -8.77 -12.99
N ASN A 133 -6.21 -8.49 -14.30
CA ASN A 133 -7.12 -7.49 -14.87
C ASN A 133 -8.55 -8.03 -15.00
N HIS A 134 -8.71 -9.32 -15.29
CA HIS A 134 -10.03 -9.94 -15.41
C HIS A 134 -10.72 -10.03 -14.05
N ALA A 135 -9.97 -10.41 -13.00
CA ALA A 135 -10.48 -10.40 -11.64
C ALA A 135 -10.86 -8.99 -11.19
N ALA A 136 -10.04 -7.98 -11.50
CA ALA A 136 -10.37 -6.59 -11.21
C ALA A 136 -11.65 -6.14 -11.93
N THR A 137 -11.81 -6.51 -13.20
CA THR A 137 -13.03 -6.21 -13.98
C THR A 137 -14.25 -6.88 -13.36
N ARG A 138 -14.18 -8.17 -13.02
CA ARG A 138 -15.28 -8.86 -12.34
C ARG A 138 -15.66 -8.23 -11.00
N MET A 139 -14.66 -7.76 -10.24
CA MET A 139 -14.93 -7.06 -8.98
C MET A 139 -15.60 -5.70 -9.20
N ILE A 140 -15.17 -4.92 -10.21
CA ILE A 140 -15.84 -3.67 -10.60
C ILE A 140 -17.28 -3.95 -11.03
N ASP A 141 -17.53 -5.01 -11.81
CA ASP A 141 -18.87 -5.36 -12.28
C ASP A 141 -19.83 -5.77 -11.16
N ARG A 142 -19.29 -6.40 -10.09
CA ARG A 142 -20.08 -6.74 -8.91
C ARG A 142 -20.38 -5.53 -8.01
N LEU A 143 -19.46 -4.58 -7.93
CA LEU A 143 -19.57 -3.42 -7.05
C LEU A 143 -20.32 -2.24 -7.71
N GLY A 144 -20.06 -2.01 -9.01
CA GLY A 144 -20.39 -0.77 -9.68
C GLY A 144 -19.41 0.37 -9.36
N TYR A 145 -19.32 1.35 -10.27
CA TYR A 145 -18.46 2.52 -10.06
C TYR A 145 -18.98 3.41 -8.94
N GLU A 146 -20.29 3.53 -8.80
CA GLU A 146 -20.95 4.33 -7.78
C GLU A 146 -20.58 3.87 -6.36
N LYS A 147 -20.50 2.55 -6.15
CA LYS A 147 -20.04 1.99 -4.87
C LYS A 147 -18.58 2.32 -4.62
N ILE A 148 -17.71 2.15 -5.62
CA ILE A 148 -16.28 2.45 -5.47
C ILE A 148 -16.08 3.96 -5.19
N GLU A 149 -16.75 4.82 -5.93
CA GLU A 149 -16.73 6.26 -5.73
C GLU A 149 -17.22 6.63 -4.33
N SER A 150 -18.36 6.11 -3.89
CA SER A 150 -18.93 6.40 -2.58
C SER A 150 -17.98 6.07 -1.44
N VAL A 151 -17.19 4.98 -1.56
CA VAL A 151 -16.19 4.61 -0.55
C VAL A 151 -14.96 5.53 -0.63
N MET A 152 -14.53 5.94 -1.83
CA MET A 152 -13.37 6.83 -1.98
C MET A 152 -13.68 8.25 -1.49
N THR A 153 -14.91 8.72 -1.65
CA THR A 153 -15.35 10.06 -1.23
C THR A 153 -15.96 10.10 0.17
N ASP A 154 -16.18 8.93 0.81
CA ASP A 154 -16.76 8.81 2.15
C ASP A 154 -16.04 9.74 3.15
N PRO A 155 -16.75 10.56 3.93
CA PRO A 155 -16.17 11.46 4.94
C PRO A 155 -15.22 10.77 5.92
N LYS A 156 -15.43 9.48 6.20
CA LYS A 156 -14.56 8.65 7.05
C LYS A 156 -13.17 8.51 6.45
N TYR A 157 -13.08 8.37 5.12
CA TYR A 157 -11.82 8.10 4.44
C TYR A 157 -11.31 9.30 3.65
N LYS A 158 -12.15 9.91 2.81
CA LYS A 158 -11.76 10.97 1.85
C LYS A 158 -10.47 10.62 1.11
N PHE A 159 -10.43 9.40 0.53
CA PHE A 159 -9.31 8.99 -0.31
C PHE A 159 -9.32 9.68 -1.67
N TYR A 160 -10.47 10.25 -2.05
CA TYR A 160 -10.59 11.22 -3.12
C TYR A 160 -11.27 12.49 -2.56
N ASP A 161 -10.61 13.63 -2.76
CA ASP A 161 -11.10 14.93 -2.32
C ASP A 161 -10.67 15.98 -3.36
N GLU A 162 -11.63 16.52 -4.10
CA GLU A 162 -11.39 17.51 -5.17
C GLU A 162 -10.68 18.75 -4.63
N ASN A 163 -11.02 19.18 -3.42
CA ASN A 163 -10.42 20.35 -2.77
C ASN A 163 -8.96 20.10 -2.33
N LYS A 164 -8.48 18.86 -2.39
CA LYS A 164 -7.11 18.47 -2.03
C LYS A 164 -6.33 17.88 -3.19
N GLY A 165 -6.76 18.13 -4.42
CA GLY A 165 -6.07 17.66 -5.62
C GLY A 165 -6.38 16.22 -6.01
N GLY A 166 -7.51 15.67 -5.58
CA GLY A 166 -7.98 14.34 -5.92
C GLY A 166 -7.41 13.24 -5.01
N GLY A 167 -7.06 12.11 -5.58
CA GLY A 167 -6.56 10.97 -4.80
C GLY A 167 -6.69 9.63 -5.52
N LEU A 168 -7.23 8.63 -4.80
CA LEU A 168 -7.49 7.30 -5.34
C LEU A 168 -8.80 7.26 -6.11
N TRP A 169 -8.75 6.75 -7.35
CA TRP A 169 -9.91 6.60 -8.21
C TRP A 169 -9.83 5.40 -9.14
N VAL A 170 -10.98 4.74 -9.33
CA VAL A 170 -11.18 3.70 -10.34
C VAL A 170 -12.46 4.01 -11.11
N GLY A 171 -12.31 4.44 -12.35
CA GLY A 171 -13.43 4.84 -13.20
C GLY A 171 -13.46 4.15 -14.57
N LYS A 172 -12.76 2.99 -14.72
CA LYS A 172 -12.80 2.17 -15.94
C LYS A 172 -12.48 0.72 -15.59
N ARG A 173 -13.05 -0.22 -16.35
CA ARG A 173 -12.62 -1.64 -16.30
C ARG A 173 -11.16 -1.79 -16.71
N TYR A 174 -10.48 -2.77 -16.13
CA TYR A 174 -9.15 -3.17 -16.55
C TYR A 174 -9.25 -4.11 -17.75
N GLY A 175 -8.70 -3.71 -18.89
CA GLY A 175 -8.77 -4.51 -20.11
C GLY A 175 -9.67 -3.95 -21.22
N GLY A 176 -10.46 -2.93 -20.96
CA GLY A 176 -11.26 -2.23 -21.97
C GLY A 176 -12.76 -2.51 -21.93
N GLY A 177 -13.51 -1.77 -22.74
CA GLY A 177 -14.97 -1.85 -22.85
C GLY A 177 -15.75 -1.25 -21.66
N GLY A 178 -17.07 -1.11 -21.84
CA GLY A 178 -18.02 -0.67 -20.82
C GLY A 178 -18.06 0.85 -20.57
N LYS A 179 -18.98 1.24 -19.69
CA LYS A 179 -19.10 2.61 -19.21
C LYS A 179 -17.86 3.04 -18.44
N THR A 180 -17.64 4.32 -18.34
CA THR A 180 -16.56 4.92 -17.55
C THR A 180 -17.13 5.94 -16.58
N ASN A 181 -16.49 6.03 -15.42
CA ASN A 181 -16.74 7.04 -14.38
C ASN A 181 -15.39 7.67 -14.03
N ARG A 182 -14.86 8.52 -14.92
CA ARG A 182 -13.53 9.12 -14.75
C ARG A 182 -13.56 10.19 -13.67
N GLU A 183 -12.41 10.34 -12.98
CA GLU A 183 -12.32 11.35 -11.93
C GLU A 183 -12.45 12.78 -12.50
N PRO A 184 -13.08 13.71 -11.73
CA PRO A 184 -13.52 15.00 -12.28
C PRO A 184 -12.40 16.00 -12.56
N ILE A 185 -11.24 15.94 -11.89
CA ILE A 185 -10.21 17.01 -11.96
C ILE A 185 -9.37 16.90 -13.24
N LYS A 186 -8.88 15.69 -13.57
CA LYS A 186 -7.94 15.42 -14.68
C LYS A 186 -8.49 14.42 -15.69
N ASN A 187 -9.72 13.97 -15.50
CA ASN A 187 -10.35 12.96 -16.37
C ASN A 187 -9.55 11.65 -16.46
N LEU A 188 -8.86 11.26 -15.38
CA LEU A 188 -8.11 10.00 -15.32
C LEU A 188 -9.04 8.82 -15.02
N SER A 189 -8.76 7.67 -15.62
CA SER A 189 -9.54 6.45 -15.37
C SER A 189 -9.07 5.67 -14.14
N HIS A 190 -7.79 5.73 -13.83
CA HIS A 190 -7.15 5.05 -12.71
C HIS A 190 -6.13 6.00 -12.10
N ALA A 191 -6.51 6.67 -11.03
CA ALA A 191 -5.72 7.74 -10.45
C ALA A 191 -5.24 7.40 -9.04
N ALA A 192 -4.09 7.97 -8.68
CA ALA A 192 -3.62 8.00 -7.31
C ALA A 192 -2.82 9.26 -7.03
N SER A 193 -2.84 9.72 -5.80
CA SER A 193 -1.82 10.60 -5.22
C SER A 193 -1.06 9.86 -4.12
N VAL A 194 0.21 10.17 -3.98
CA VAL A 194 1.08 9.49 -3.00
C VAL A 194 0.57 9.68 -1.58
N ASN A 195 0.07 10.89 -1.25
CA ASN A 195 -0.47 11.17 0.08
C ASN A 195 -1.65 10.26 0.44
N GLN A 196 -2.56 10.05 -0.50
CA GLN A 196 -3.74 9.22 -0.23
C GLN A 196 -3.39 7.73 -0.18
N VAL A 197 -2.41 7.28 -0.97
CA VAL A 197 -1.94 5.90 -0.88
C VAL A 197 -1.18 5.65 0.43
N CYS A 198 -0.30 6.57 0.86
CA CYS A 198 0.35 6.49 2.17
C CYS A 198 -0.67 6.44 3.31
N ARG A 199 -1.72 7.26 3.21
CA ARG A 199 -2.80 7.29 4.20
C ARG A 199 -3.62 6.00 4.20
N TYR A 200 -3.88 5.40 3.03
CA TYR A 200 -4.52 4.09 2.92
C TYR A 200 -3.74 3.03 3.69
N TYR A 201 -2.44 2.90 3.44
CA TYR A 201 -1.59 1.93 4.14
C TYR A 201 -1.44 2.23 5.64
N TYR A 202 -1.39 3.51 6.03
CA TYR A 202 -1.38 3.90 7.43
C TYR A 202 -2.65 3.42 8.15
N LEU A 203 -3.82 3.68 7.60
CA LEU A 203 -5.08 3.23 8.18
C LEU A 203 -5.21 1.70 8.15
N LEU A 204 -4.74 1.05 7.08
CA LEU A 204 -4.69 -0.40 6.99
C LEU A 204 -3.83 -1.02 8.09
N ALA A 205 -2.60 -0.50 8.27
CA ALA A 205 -1.67 -0.96 9.30
C ALA A 205 -2.23 -0.82 10.73
N HIS A 206 -3.12 0.15 10.95
CA HIS A 206 -3.78 0.39 12.25
C HIS A 206 -5.18 -0.23 12.37
N GLY A 207 -5.60 -1.07 11.42
CA GLY A 207 -6.89 -1.75 11.50
C GLY A 207 -8.12 -0.85 11.32
N LYS A 208 -7.95 0.31 10.63
CA LYS A 208 -9.00 1.35 10.50
C LYS A 208 -9.66 1.41 9.11
N LEU A 209 -9.32 0.50 8.21
CA LEU A 209 -10.06 0.32 6.97
C LEU A 209 -11.22 -0.64 7.21
N VAL A 210 -12.44 -0.15 7.02
CA VAL A 210 -13.71 -0.78 7.40
C VAL A 210 -13.78 -1.02 8.92
N ASN A 211 -13.12 -2.09 9.37
CA ASN A 211 -12.88 -2.42 10.77
C ASN A 211 -11.61 -3.28 10.90
N GLN A 212 -11.25 -3.66 12.13
CA GLN A 212 -10.03 -4.43 12.40
C GLN A 212 -9.99 -5.79 11.71
N LYS A 213 -11.13 -6.51 11.69
CA LYS A 213 -11.26 -7.81 11.02
C LYS A 213 -11.01 -7.67 9.50
N ARG A 214 -11.66 -6.69 8.87
CA ARG A 214 -11.52 -6.46 7.41
C ARG A 214 -10.13 -5.93 7.04
N SER A 215 -9.56 -5.06 7.86
CA SER A 215 -8.16 -4.62 7.68
C SER A 215 -7.19 -5.80 7.75
N LYS A 216 -7.39 -6.73 8.70
CA LYS A 216 -6.56 -7.95 8.75
C LYS A 216 -6.72 -8.79 7.49
N GLN A 217 -7.94 -9.02 7.01
CA GLN A 217 -8.18 -9.75 5.76
C GLN A 217 -7.52 -9.06 4.55
N MET A 218 -7.55 -7.72 4.50
CA MET A 218 -6.87 -6.96 3.44
C MET A 218 -5.35 -7.13 3.53
N LEU A 219 -4.76 -7.10 4.73
CA LEU A 219 -3.34 -7.41 4.92
C LEU A 219 -3.01 -8.83 4.44
N ASP A 220 -3.82 -9.82 4.79
CA ASP A 220 -3.62 -11.20 4.35
C ASP A 220 -3.68 -11.34 2.81
N ILE A 221 -4.52 -10.57 2.13
CA ILE A 221 -4.63 -10.51 0.66
C ILE A 221 -3.43 -9.78 0.02
N MET A 222 -2.94 -8.72 0.65
CA MET A 222 -1.86 -7.87 0.14
C MET A 222 -0.46 -8.42 0.46
N GLY A 223 -0.38 -9.34 1.43
CA GLY A 223 0.86 -9.97 1.84
C GLY A 223 1.40 -10.97 0.82
N ASN A 224 2.70 -11.23 0.88
CA ASN A 224 3.39 -12.18 0.01
C ASN A 224 3.06 -11.98 -1.48
N PRO A 225 3.46 -10.84 -2.07
CA PRO A 225 3.14 -10.51 -3.46
C PRO A 225 3.77 -11.52 -4.42
N ASP A 226 2.99 -12.03 -5.40
CA ASP A 226 3.48 -12.95 -6.44
C ASP A 226 4.41 -12.27 -7.46
N LEU A 227 4.39 -10.94 -7.53
CA LEU A 227 5.17 -10.15 -8.49
C LEU A 227 6.42 -9.57 -7.84
N HIS A 228 7.58 -10.15 -8.14
CA HIS A 228 8.88 -9.78 -7.56
C HIS A 228 9.65 -8.76 -8.41
N HIS A 229 9.03 -7.62 -8.71
CA HIS A 229 9.65 -6.50 -9.45
C HIS A 229 9.55 -5.20 -8.65
N LYS A 230 10.16 -4.10 -9.11
CA LYS A 230 10.15 -2.77 -8.48
C LYS A 230 10.66 -2.83 -7.03
N PHE A 231 9.91 -2.32 -6.04
CA PHE A 231 10.34 -2.34 -4.62
C PHE A 231 10.68 -3.75 -4.14
N VAL A 232 9.85 -4.74 -4.46
CA VAL A 232 10.02 -6.12 -3.98
C VAL A 232 11.35 -6.70 -4.47
N SER A 233 11.72 -6.47 -5.73
CA SER A 233 12.99 -6.97 -6.29
C SER A 233 14.25 -6.53 -5.52
N THR A 234 14.21 -5.35 -4.89
CA THR A 234 15.31 -4.88 -4.05
C THR A 234 15.14 -5.39 -2.61
N LEU A 235 13.92 -5.37 -2.08
CA LEU A 235 13.63 -5.84 -0.71
C LEU A 235 13.90 -7.32 -0.51
N ASP A 236 13.63 -8.17 -1.50
CA ASP A 236 13.98 -9.60 -1.46
C ASP A 236 15.47 -9.83 -1.17
N LYS A 237 16.33 -8.93 -1.63
CA LYS A 237 17.79 -9.01 -1.46
C LYS A 237 18.27 -8.45 -0.13
N ILE A 238 17.67 -7.35 0.34
CA ILE A 238 18.17 -6.61 1.50
C ILE A 238 17.35 -6.81 2.77
N ALA A 239 16.14 -7.34 2.65
CA ALA A 239 15.20 -7.57 3.73
C ALA A 239 14.38 -8.88 3.55
N PRO A 240 15.02 -10.04 3.27
CA PRO A 240 14.33 -11.28 2.87
C PRO A 240 13.35 -11.81 3.94
N ASN A 241 13.52 -11.39 5.18
CA ASN A 241 12.67 -11.82 6.31
C ASN A 241 11.60 -10.77 6.68
N ALA A 242 11.44 -9.71 5.91
CA ALA A 242 10.39 -8.72 6.13
C ALA A 242 9.07 -9.19 5.50
N HIS A 243 7.96 -8.97 6.19
CA HIS A 243 6.64 -9.13 5.60
C HIS A 243 6.36 -7.93 4.69
N LEU A 244 5.96 -8.21 3.45
CA LEU A 244 5.71 -7.21 2.42
C LEU A 244 4.23 -7.22 2.04
N PHE A 245 3.56 -6.07 2.16
CA PHE A 245 2.17 -5.86 1.75
C PHE A 245 2.16 -4.85 0.63
N ARG A 246 1.74 -5.27 -0.56
CA ARG A 246 2.06 -4.51 -1.75
C ARG A 246 0.94 -4.41 -2.77
N LYS A 247 0.93 -3.29 -3.53
CA LYS A 247 0.26 -3.20 -4.84
C LYS A 247 1.05 -2.31 -5.79
N SER A 248 1.25 -2.79 -7.01
CA SER A 248 1.94 -2.07 -8.09
C SER A 248 1.04 -1.82 -9.30
N GLY A 249 1.51 -0.95 -10.19
CA GLY A 249 0.91 -0.73 -11.50
C GLY A 249 1.93 -0.33 -12.55
N SER A 250 1.67 -0.71 -13.82
CA SER A 250 2.46 -0.30 -14.99
C SER A 250 1.54 -0.17 -16.19
N TRP A 251 1.73 0.92 -16.93
CA TRP A 251 1.10 1.18 -18.21
C TRP A 251 1.89 2.23 -18.98
N GLN A 252 2.42 1.87 -20.14
CA GLN A 252 3.29 2.76 -20.92
C GLN A 252 4.44 3.32 -20.06
N THR A 253 4.57 4.64 -19.96
CA THR A 253 5.55 5.33 -19.11
C THR A 253 5.14 5.44 -17.65
N TYR A 254 3.89 5.12 -17.30
CA TYR A 254 3.39 5.21 -15.92
C TYR A 254 3.75 3.96 -15.12
N HIS A 255 4.57 4.15 -14.11
CA HIS A 255 4.95 3.12 -13.16
C HIS A 255 4.59 3.56 -11.74
N SER A 256 3.93 2.68 -11.02
CA SER A 256 3.56 2.91 -9.62
C SER A 256 3.92 1.72 -8.77
N ASP A 257 4.26 1.96 -7.53
CA ASP A 257 4.38 0.93 -6.50
C ASP A 257 4.05 1.50 -5.13
N SER A 258 3.48 0.66 -4.28
CA SER A 258 3.12 1.00 -2.91
C SER A 258 3.31 -0.22 -2.02
N ILE A 259 3.98 -0.04 -0.90
CA ILE A 259 4.35 -1.14 -0.03
C ILE A 259 4.35 -0.72 1.44
N LEU A 260 3.83 -1.58 2.29
CA LEU A 260 4.10 -1.61 3.71
C LEU A 260 5.16 -2.68 3.96
N VAL A 261 6.32 -2.28 4.43
CA VAL A 261 7.40 -3.16 4.87
C VAL A 261 7.29 -3.35 6.37
N TRP A 262 7.25 -4.59 6.83
CA TRP A 262 7.14 -4.93 8.24
C TRP A 262 8.23 -5.92 8.65
N GLY A 263 9.37 -5.37 9.00
CA GLY A 263 10.54 -6.13 9.44
C GLY A 263 10.47 -6.52 10.93
N ASN A 264 11.20 -7.56 11.29
CA ASN A 264 11.45 -7.90 12.70
C ASN A 264 12.20 -6.75 13.40
N ASP A 265 13.18 -6.16 12.70
CA ASP A 265 13.82 -4.92 13.13
C ASP A 265 12.84 -3.75 12.94
N PRO A 266 12.48 -3.02 14.02
CA PRO A 266 11.60 -1.86 13.92
C PRO A 266 12.07 -0.78 12.94
N SER A 267 13.37 -0.63 12.71
CA SER A 267 13.91 0.34 11.74
C SER A 267 13.47 0.05 10.30
N ARG A 268 12.99 -1.14 10.02
CA ARG A 268 12.39 -1.59 8.74
C ARG A 268 10.88 -1.75 8.82
N ARG A 269 10.20 -0.87 9.55
CA ARG A 269 8.74 -0.77 9.57
C ARG A 269 8.35 0.57 8.97
N TYR A 270 7.94 0.55 7.71
CA TYR A 270 7.62 1.77 6.99
C TYR A 270 6.66 1.53 5.81
N ILE A 271 6.03 2.59 5.36
CA ILE A 271 5.27 2.64 4.12
C ILE A 271 6.09 3.42 3.11
N LEU A 272 6.16 2.91 1.87
CA LEU A 272 6.79 3.58 0.75
C LEU A 272 5.85 3.55 -0.45
N VAL A 273 5.65 4.70 -1.07
CA VAL A 273 4.82 4.88 -2.26
C VAL A 273 5.59 5.69 -3.29
N ALA A 274 5.57 5.25 -4.54
CA ALA A 274 6.11 6.00 -5.67
C ALA A 274 5.19 5.96 -6.89
N LEU A 275 5.04 7.10 -7.54
CA LEU A 275 4.37 7.26 -8.83
C LEU A 275 5.37 7.93 -9.76
N ILE A 276 5.67 7.29 -10.90
CA ILE A 276 6.67 7.73 -11.86
C ILE A 276 6.06 7.73 -13.26
N ASP A 277 6.22 8.82 -13.98
CA ASP A 277 5.91 8.94 -15.41
C ASP A 277 7.22 9.05 -16.20
N ASP A 278 7.84 7.91 -16.45
CA ASP A 278 9.09 7.76 -17.19
C ASP A 278 9.20 6.33 -17.72
N SER A 279 9.78 6.17 -18.92
CA SER A 279 9.99 4.84 -19.52
C SER A 279 10.89 3.92 -18.70
N ASN A 280 11.81 4.50 -17.89
CA ASN A 280 12.69 3.79 -16.97
C ASN A 280 12.09 3.68 -15.54
N GLY A 281 10.81 4.01 -15.38
CA GLY A 281 10.15 4.14 -14.07
C GLY A 281 10.18 2.86 -13.22
N GLU A 282 10.23 1.66 -13.82
CA GLU A 282 10.40 0.43 -13.07
C GLU A 282 11.77 0.37 -12.38
N GLN A 283 12.84 0.72 -13.09
CA GLN A 283 14.20 0.74 -12.54
C GLN A 283 14.33 1.83 -11.48
N ILE A 284 13.78 3.03 -11.73
CA ILE A 284 13.76 4.13 -10.75
C ILE A 284 13.11 3.66 -9.45
N ILE A 285 11.96 3.00 -9.50
CA ILE A 285 11.27 2.48 -8.30
C ILE A 285 12.13 1.43 -7.59
N ARG A 286 12.82 0.56 -8.33
CA ARG A 286 13.75 -0.44 -7.78
C ARG A 286 14.89 0.22 -7.02
N ASP A 287 15.45 1.29 -7.59
CA ASP A 287 16.60 2.01 -7.03
C ASP A 287 16.24 2.90 -5.85
N LEU A 288 14.98 3.32 -5.71
CA LEU A 288 14.50 4.15 -4.60
C LEU A 288 14.64 3.49 -3.22
N VAL A 289 14.59 2.17 -3.12
CA VAL A 289 14.53 1.47 -1.81
C VAL A 289 15.74 1.80 -0.93
N LYS A 290 16.94 1.71 -1.47
CA LYS A 290 18.18 1.94 -0.69
C LYS A 290 18.30 3.38 -0.18
N PRO A 291 18.12 4.43 -1.02
CA PRO A 291 18.08 5.83 -0.55
C PRO A 291 17.01 6.06 0.52
N ILE A 292 15.82 5.47 0.37
CA ILE A 292 14.74 5.60 1.36
C ILE A 292 15.11 4.94 2.68
N GLU A 293 15.66 3.73 2.69
CA GLU A 293 16.15 3.12 3.94
C GLU A 293 17.25 3.94 4.61
N LYS A 294 18.13 4.57 3.83
CA LYS A 294 19.14 5.50 4.34
C LYS A 294 18.49 6.72 5.02
N VAL A 295 17.49 7.33 4.38
CA VAL A 295 16.73 8.47 4.95
C VAL A 295 16.04 8.08 6.26
N LEU A 296 15.41 6.89 6.32
CA LEU A 296 14.71 6.41 7.51
C LEU A 296 15.67 6.11 8.68
N LYS A 297 16.86 5.61 8.40
CA LYS A 297 17.89 5.30 9.40
C LYS A 297 18.59 6.54 9.95
N ASN A 298 18.63 7.62 9.20
CA ASN A 298 19.19 8.92 9.65
C ASN A 298 18.24 9.54 10.70
N LYS A 299 18.14 8.90 11.88
CA LYS A 299 17.64 9.57 13.07
C LYS A 299 18.68 10.66 13.37
N VAL A 300 18.30 11.93 13.24
CA VAL A 300 19.12 12.99 13.75
C VAL A 300 19.44 12.62 15.19
N SER A 301 20.70 12.34 15.42
CA SER A 301 21.29 12.28 16.74
C SER A 301 20.88 13.58 17.44
N THR A 302 19.86 13.54 18.28
CA THR A 302 19.63 14.55 19.30
C THR A 302 20.70 14.35 20.35
N ASN A 303 21.95 14.63 19.95
CA ASN A 303 23.05 14.65 20.87
C ASN A 303 23.30 16.05 21.31
N SER A 304 23.00 16.23 22.60
CA SER A 304 23.82 16.92 23.54
C SER A 304 24.26 18.34 23.13
N ILE A 305 23.36 19.29 23.34
CA ILE A 305 23.85 20.49 24.01
C ILE A 305 24.04 20.04 25.46
N ALA A 306 25.19 19.45 25.74
CA ALA A 306 25.74 19.42 27.08
C ALA A 306 25.99 20.88 27.48
N LEU A 307 25.22 21.31 28.45
CA LEU A 307 25.48 22.51 29.21
C LEU A 307 26.90 22.40 29.78
N ASN A 308 27.77 23.26 29.30
CA ASN A 308 28.93 23.76 30.09
C ASN A 308 28.55 25.10 30.67
#